data_677fb1cd9c7bbdb081120bf67d6b6ff8
#
_entry.id   677fb1cd9c7bbdb081120bf67d6b6ff8
#
_cell.length_a   1.000
_cell.length_b   1.000
_cell.length_c   1.000
_cell.angle_alpha   90.00
_cell.angle_beta   90.00
_cell.angle_gamma   90.00
#
_symmetry.space_group_name_H-M   'P 1'
#
loop_
_entity.id
_entity.type
_entity.pdbx_description
1 polymer ?
#
loop_
_entity_poly.entity_id
_entity_poly.type
_entity_poly.pdbx_seq_one_letter_code
_entity_poly.pdbx_strand_id
1 'polypeptide(L)' 'MPDKTYKIIEVVGVSDDSVQQAVRNAITKARETIRNIDWFEVGNIRGSVSKAGDLTFQVEVRIGFRLEGSAVV' A
#
# COMPACT_ATOMS: atom_id res chain seq x y z
N MET A 1 -26.73 -10.80 -8.30
CA MET A 1 -25.68 -10.07 -7.79
C MET A 1 -24.35 -10.59 -8.30
N PRO A 2 -23.60 -9.76 -8.88
CA PRO A 2 -22.34 -10.23 -9.44
C PRO A 2 -21.33 -10.55 -8.37
N ASP A 3 -20.55 -11.54 -8.62
CA ASP A 3 -19.41 -11.85 -7.77
C ASP A 3 -18.32 -10.85 -8.03
N LYS A 4 -17.51 -10.63 -7.02
CA LYS A 4 -16.41 -9.73 -7.13
C LYS A 4 -15.11 -10.51 -7.04
N THR A 5 -14.13 -10.05 -7.78
CA THR A 5 -12.79 -10.61 -7.73
C THR A 5 -11.82 -9.50 -7.41
N TYR A 6 -10.91 -9.79 -6.50
CA TYR A 6 -9.92 -8.82 -6.08
C TYR A 6 -8.53 -9.30 -6.39
N LYS A 7 -7.67 -8.37 -6.62
CA LYS A 7 -6.24 -8.63 -6.75
C LYS A 7 -5.53 -7.91 -5.62
N ILE A 8 -4.45 -8.51 -5.15
CA ILE A 8 -3.65 -7.92 -4.09
C ILE A 8 -2.25 -7.67 -4.63
N ILE A 9 -1.77 -6.46 -4.43
CA ILE A 9 -0.37 -6.13 -4.72
C ILE A 9 0.29 -5.73 -3.43
N GLU A 10 1.60 -5.82 -3.40
CA GLU A 10 2.37 -5.43 -2.23
C GLU A 10 3.34 -4.34 -2.61
N VAL A 11 3.38 -3.29 -1.82
CA VAL A 11 4.29 -2.18 -2.03
C VAL A 11 4.92 -1.82 -0.69
N VAL A 12 5.99 -1.03 -0.72
CA VAL A 12 6.64 -0.55 0.50
C VAL A 12 6.52 0.96 0.53
N GLY A 13 5.85 1.47 1.55
CA GLY A 13 5.78 2.90 1.78
C GLY A 13 6.92 3.33 2.67
N VAL A 14 7.43 4.52 2.45
CA VAL A 14 8.56 5.05 3.20
C VAL A 14 8.22 6.44 3.68
N SER A 15 8.60 6.76 4.91
CA SER A 15 8.38 8.08 5.46
C SER A 15 9.40 8.36 6.56
N ASP A 16 9.84 9.61 6.62
CA ASP A 16 10.68 10.07 7.75
C ASP A 16 9.83 10.46 8.94
N ASP A 17 8.52 10.56 8.74
CA ASP A 17 7.61 11.07 9.77
C ASP A 17 7.07 10.00 10.68
N SER A 18 6.45 8.98 10.10
CA SER A 18 5.72 8.01 10.89
C SER A 18 5.36 6.80 10.05
N VAL A 19 5.00 5.73 10.76
CA VAL A 19 4.46 4.53 10.13
C VAL A 19 3.18 4.87 9.37
N GLN A 20 2.33 5.68 9.99
CA GLN A 20 1.07 6.07 9.37
C GLN A 20 1.30 6.82 8.06
N GLN A 21 2.28 7.72 8.06
CA GLN A 21 2.57 8.48 6.85
C GLN A 21 3.16 7.58 5.77
N ALA A 22 3.95 6.58 6.17
CA ALA A 22 4.50 5.61 5.22
C ALA A 22 3.38 4.85 4.51
N VAL A 23 2.36 4.43 5.27
CA VAL A 23 1.20 3.75 4.69
C VAL A 23 0.47 4.68 3.72
N ARG A 24 0.24 5.91 4.16
CA ARG A 24 -0.46 6.90 3.32
C ARG A 24 0.30 7.15 2.03
N ASN A 25 1.63 7.25 2.11
CA ASN A 25 2.44 7.46 0.91
C ASN A 25 2.29 6.31 -0.06
N ALA A 26 2.27 5.07 0.46
CA ALA A 26 2.11 3.89 -0.39
C ALA A 26 0.77 3.91 -1.12
N ILE A 27 -0.30 4.20 -0.38
CA ILE A 27 -1.65 4.22 -0.96
C ILE A 27 -1.77 5.34 -1.99
N THR A 28 -1.26 6.52 -1.66
CA THR A 28 -1.33 7.66 -2.57
C THR A 28 -0.63 7.35 -3.88
N LYS A 29 0.54 6.72 -3.80
CA LYS A 29 1.28 6.38 -5.01
C LYS A 29 0.56 5.33 -5.83
N ALA A 30 0.02 4.31 -5.16
CA ALA A 30 -0.70 3.24 -5.84
C ALA A 30 -1.94 3.77 -6.56
N ARG A 31 -2.61 4.74 -5.97
CA ARG A 31 -3.82 5.31 -6.57
C ARG A 31 -3.56 6.03 -7.88
N GLU A 32 -2.32 6.38 -8.17
CA GLU A 32 -2.00 7.06 -9.42
C GLU A 32 -2.24 6.17 -10.63
N THR A 33 -2.11 4.86 -10.47
CA THR A 33 -2.24 3.94 -11.59
C THR A 33 -3.25 2.82 -11.36
N ILE A 34 -3.71 2.62 -10.12
CA ILE A 34 -4.60 1.51 -9.80
C ILE A 34 -5.95 2.05 -9.38
N ARG A 35 -6.99 1.51 -10.01
CA ARG A 35 -8.37 1.92 -9.73
C ARG A 35 -9.04 0.90 -8.83
N ASN A 36 -10.07 1.36 -8.13
CA ASN A 36 -10.93 0.52 -7.31
C ASN A 36 -10.22 -0.11 -6.12
N ILE A 37 -9.30 0.63 -5.52
CA ILE A 37 -8.66 0.18 -4.29
C ILE A 37 -9.70 0.21 -3.19
N ASP A 38 -9.90 -0.94 -2.52
CA ASP A 38 -10.92 -1.06 -1.50
C ASP A 38 -10.37 -1.19 -0.10
N TRP A 39 -9.23 -1.86 0.05
CA TRP A 39 -8.67 -2.01 1.40
C TRP A 39 -7.16 -2.17 1.32
N PHE A 40 -6.54 -2.11 2.50
CA PHE A 40 -5.12 -2.42 2.63
C PHE A 40 -4.89 -3.21 3.90
N GLU A 41 -3.76 -3.89 3.92
CA GLU A 41 -3.27 -4.63 5.07
C GLU A 41 -1.83 -4.26 5.29
N VAL A 42 -1.44 -4.07 6.54
CA VAL A 42 -0.06 -3.75 6.85
C VAL A 42 0.67 -5.03 7.19
N GLY A 43 1.79 -5.25 6.51
CA GLY A 43 2.67 -6.38 6.80
C GLY A 43 3.79 -5.98 7.74
N ASN A 44 5.02 -6.24 7.36
CA ASN A 44 6.16 -5.92 8.21
C ASN A 44 6.40 -4.42 8.27
N ILE A 45 6.76 -3.99 9.46
CA ILE A 45 7.14 -2.61 9.72
C ILE A 45 8.58 -2.63 10.16
N ARG A 46 9.40 -1.81 9.51
CA ARG A 46 10.80 -1.69 9.88
C ARG A 46 11.26 -0.29 9.56
N GLY A 47 12.46 0.00 9.94
CA GLY A 47 13.01 1.30 9.62
C GLY A 47 14.50 1.26 9.57
N SER A 48 15.08 2.38 9.23
CA SER A 48 16.51 2.56 9.25
C SER A 48 16.87 3.70 10.18
N VAL A 49 18.09 3.66 10.70
CA VAL A 49 18.61 4.68 11.59
C VAL A 49 19.87 5.21 10.94
N SER A 50 19.90 6.51 10.68
CA SER A 50 21.10 7.12 10.12
C SER A 50 22.15 7.28 11.20
N LYS A 51 23.37 7.65 10.78
CA LYS A 51 24.44 7.89 11.76
C LYS A 51 24.11 9.01 12.70
N ALA A 52 23.32 9.97 12.26
CA ALA A 52 22.91 11.09 13.10
C ALA A 52 21.73 10.75 14.00
N GLY A 53 21.16 9.56 13.86
CA GLY A 53 20.04 9.15 14.68
C GLY A 53 18.68 9.44 14.08
N ASP A 54 18.65 9.85 12.81
CA ASP A 54 17.37 10.08 12.14
C ASP A 54 16.75 8.76 11.74
N LEU A 55 15.43 8.69 11.88
CA LEU A 55 14.69 7.47 11.58
C LEU A 55 13.97 7.59 10.25
N THR A 56 13.93 6.47 9.53
CA THR A 56 13.10 6.36 8.35
C THR A 56 12.26 5.09 8.51
N PHE A 57 10.97 5.22 8.30
CA PHE A 57 10.03 4.11 8.47
C PHE A 57 9.73 3.48 7.13
N GLN A 58 9.74 2.16 7.08
CA GLN A 58 9.39 1.39 5.90
C GLN A 58 8.28 0.43 6.28
N VAL A 59 7.18 0.48 5.55
CA VAL A 59 6.01 -0.33 5.87
C VAL A 59 5.58 -1.10 4.64
N GLU A 60 5.47 -2.41 4.79
CA GLU A 60 4.93 -3.25 3.71
C GLU A 60 3.42 -3.13 3.75
N VAL A 61 2.84 -2.78 2.62
CA VAL A 61 1.40 -2.58 2.51
C VAL A 61 0.88 -3.45 1.40
N ARG A 62 -0.05 -4.33 1.74
CA ARG A 62 -0.78 -5.11 0.74
C ARG A 62 -2.05 -4.37 0.41
N ILE A 63 -2.30 -4.16 -0.86
CA ILE A 63 -3.41 -3.34 -1.33
C ILE A 63 -4.34 -4.22 -2.14
N GLY A 64 -5.59 -4.27 -1.73
CA GLY A 64 -6.61 -5.03 -2.42
C GLY A 64 -7.45 -4.12 -3.29
N PHE A 65 -7.59 -4.48 -4.55
CA PHE A 65 -8.42 -3.68 -5.45
C PHE A 65 -9.28 -4.60 -6.29
N ARG A 66 -10.48 -4.10 -6.61
CA ARG A 66 -11.46 -4.88 -7.34
C ARG A 66 -11.12 -4.88 -8.82
N LEU A 67 -11.12 -6.07 -9.40
CA LEU A 67 -10.97 -6.19 -10.83
C LEU A 67 -12.28 -5.83 -11.50
N GLU A 68 -12.19 -5.03 -12.55
CA GLU A 68 -13.37 -4.61 -13.27
C GLU A 68 -13.88 -5.69 -14.16
N GLY A 69 -15.06 -5.71 -14.11
CA GLY A 69 -15.72 -6.39 -14.90
C GLY A 69 -15.46 -7.42 -15.80
N SER A 70 -15.51 -7.25 -16.06
CA SER A 70 -15.47 -7.83 -16.65
C SER A 70 -15.34 -8.43 -17.36
N ALA A 71 -15.26 -8.37 -17.53
CA ALA A 71 -15.22 -8.72 -18.15
C ALA A 71 -14.83 -9.42 -18.62
N VAL A 72 -14.61 -9.81 -18.55
CA VAL A 72 -14.24 -10.32 -18.93
C VAL A 72 -14.39 -11.12 -19.27
N VAL A 73 -14.64 -11.41 -19.42
CA VAL A 73 -14.68 -12.10 -19.77
C VAL A 73 -14.57 -12.73 -20.01
#